data_e2e89e5d8345c86af6c3289d1a6f2f5f
#
_entry.id   e2e89e5d8345c86af6c3289d1a6f2f5f
#
_cell.length_a   1.000
_cell.length_b   1.000
_cell.length_c   1.000
_cell.angle_alpha   90.00
_cell.angle_beta   90.00
_cell.angle_gamma   90.00
#
_symmetry.space_group_name_H-M   'P 1'
#
loop_
_entity.id
_entity.type
_entity.pdbx_description
1 polymer ?
#
loop_
_entity_poly.entity_id
_entity_poly.type
_entity_poly.pdbx_seq_one_letter_code
_entity_poly.pdbx_strand_id
1 'polypeptide(L)'
;MDIIVKYIDELLEKSTPEAPMWNIEKIRQGLKSNWNYIDGVMIKAVLQMYDVTKDEKYLKFADNFIDYRVHEDGTIDGYNIGEKNIDNVNAGKTLFELYDLTGKEKYRKAIDLVYSQIEIMPRCNNEARSFWHKDIYPNQVWLDGMYMGQPFYLEYETKFNNRKNYPDIFAQFKYVIENMKNPLNGLYYHAIDVSRKAFWCDKVTGLSQHCWLRASGWYAMALLDTLDKVDNSDHKYDAECKMLEDAFVELMDSMLKYQDESGMWYQVVNYGGMEKNYLETSGSSIMAYAILKGVRLGYLPENYREYAEKAINGICDKYLNIKDGEMSLGGICLVAGLGGKGNRPGTYDYYMSEPIVEDDAKGVGPFLLAYTEMLAYKNR
;
A
#
# COMPACT_ATOMS: atom_id res chain seq x y z
N MET A 1 9.20 22.91 15.77
CA MET A 1 8.52 22.19 14.66
C MET A 1 9.06 20.79 14.65
N ASP A 2 8.22 19.80 14.61
CA ASP A 2 8.63 18.40 14.54
C ASP A 2 9.47 18.19 13.26
N ILE A 3 10.59 17.49 13.37
CA ILE A 3 11.54 17.29 12.26
C ILE A 3 10.89 16.54 11.09
N ILE A 4 9.96 15.63 11.37
CA ILE A 4 9.22 14.89 10.35
C ILE A 4 8.31 15.83 9.56
N VAL A 5 7.59 16.73 10.24
CA VAL A 5 6.75 17.75 9.58
C VAL A 5 7.60 18.64 8.69
N LYS A 6 8.76 19.09 9.18
CA LYS A 6 9.67 19.91 8.39
C LYS A 6 10.14 19.18 7.13
N TYR A 7 10.56 17.93 7.25
CA TYR A 7 10.98 17.08 6.13
C TYR A 7 9.86 16.96 5.07
N ILE A 8 8.64 16.66 5.51
CA ILE A 8 7.51 16.51 4.59
C ILE A 8 7.17 17.83 3.90
N ASP A 9 7.13 18.93 4.65
CA ASP A 9 6.86 20.25 4.07
C ASP A 9 7.88 20.61 2.98
N GLU A 10 9.18 20.40 3.23
CA GLU A 10 10.24 20.65 2.24
C GLU A 10 10.08 19.78 0.99
N LEU A 11 9.68 18.51 1.16
CA LEU A 11 9.45 17.60 0.04
C LEU A 11 8.24 18.04 -0.81
N LEU A 12 7.15 18.46 -0.15
CA LEU A 12 5.95 18.96 -0.84
C LEU A 12 6.25 20.27 -1.58
N GLU A 13 6.95 21.23 -0.96
CA GLU A 13 7.31 22.50 -1.59
C GLU A 13 8.14 22.34 -2.87
N LYS A 14 9.00 21.33 -2.94
CA LYS A 14 9.84 21.01 -4.10
C LYS A 14 9.11 20.19 -5.17
N SER A 15 7.88 19.73 -4.91
CA SER A 15 7.15 18.80 -5.76
C SER A 15 6.08 19.46 -6.59
N THR A 16 5.93 19.00 -7.84
CA THR A 16 4.81 19.35 -8.72
C THR A 16 4.13 18.09 -9.25
N PRO A 17 2.91 18.16 -9.77
CA PRO A 17 2.24 17.00 -10.35
C PRO A 17 3.03 16.32 -11.48
N GLU A 18 3.80 17.08 -12.26
CA GLU A 18 4.61 16.55 -13.36
C GLU A 18 5.95 15.98 -12.89
N ALA A 19 6.53 16.57 -11.83
CA ALA A 19 7.84 16.22 -11.30
C ALA A 19 7.82 16.16 -9.78
N PRO A 20 7.10 15.21 -9.19
CA PRO A 20 7.10 15.04 -7.73
C PRO A 20 8.45 14.47 -7.28
N MET A 21 9.05 15.07 -6.26
CA MET A 21 10.38 14.69 -5.75
C MET A 21 10.44 13.25 -5.22
N TRP A 22 9.31 12.68 -4.88
CA TRP A 22 9.18 11.31 -4.37
C TRP A 22 9.03 10.22 -5.44
N ASN A 23 8.92 10.55 -6.73
CA ASN A 23 8.80 9.56 -7.80
C ASN A 23 10.17 9.22 -8.37
N ILE A 24 10.96 8.53 -7.56
CA ILE A 24 12.37 8.22 -7.87
C ILE A 24 12.50 7.38 -9.14
N GLU A 25 11.56 6.50 -9.44
CA GLU A 25 11.56 5.72 -10.68
C GLU A 25 11.51 6.62 -11.92
N LYS A 26 10.66 7.65 -11.91
CA LYS A 26 10.55 8.62 -13.02
C LYS A 26 11.74 9.56 -13.07
N ILE A 27 12.20 10.06 -11.93
CA ILE A 27 13.37 10.95 -11.82
C ILE A 27 14.60 10.24 -12.41
N ARG A 28 14.86 8.99 -12.04
CA ARG A 28 16.01 8.22 -12.58
C ARG A 28 15.97 7.95 -14.07
N GLN A 29 14.76 7.97 -14.66
CA GLN A 29 14.56 7.80 -16.10
C GLN A 29 14.50 9.13 -16.86
N GLY A 30 14.52 10.26 -16.17
CA GLY A 30 14.34 11.58 -16.78
C GLY A 30 12.94 11.80 -17.36
N LEU A 31 11.93 11.12 -16.82
CA LEU A 31 10.55 11.16 -17.30
C LEU A 31 9.65 11.97 -16.36
N LYS A 32 8.63 12.60 -16.94
CA LYS A 32 7.55 13.21 -16.15
C LYS A 32 6.70 12.12 -15.50
N SER A 33 6.12 12.45 -14.33
CA SER A 33 5.14 11.60 -13.68
C SER A 33 3.83 11.57 -14.50
N ASN A 34 3.09 10.48 -14.36
CA ASN A 34 1.75 10.28 -14.91
C ASN A 34 0.87 9.70 -13.79
N TRP A 35 -0.38 9.37 -14.08
CA TRP A 35 -1.23 8.66 -13.13
C TRP A 35 -0.60 7.33 -12.72
N ASN A 36 -0.35 7.11 -11.43
CA ASN A 36 0.31 5.92 -10.91
C ASN A 36 0.02 5.71 -9.42
N TYR A 37 0.31 4.50 -8.91
CA TYR A 37 0.07 4.15 -7.51
C TYR A 37 1.00 4.86 -6.51
N ILE A 38 2.21 5.22 -6.93
CA ILE A 38 3.23 5.86 -6.08
C ILE A 38 2.71 7.22 -5.62
N ASP A 39 2.23 8.03 -6.56
CA ASP A 39 1.61 9.32 -6.27
C ASP A 39 0.34 9.14 -5.43
N GLY A 40 -0.46 8.09 -5.72
CA GLY A 40 -1.65 7.76 -4.93
C GLY A 40 -1.35 7.50 -3.46
N VAL A 41 -0.27 6.76 -3.16
CA VAL A 41 0.16 6.50 -1.78
C VAL A 41 0.56 7.79 -1.07
N MET A 42 1.33 8.63 -1.75
CA MET A 42 1.80 9.90 -1.17
C MET A 42 0.65 10.88 -0.93
N ILE A 43 -0.23 11.08 -1.92
CA ILE A 43 -1.37 11.99 -1.77
C ILE A 43 -2.34 11.51 -0.71
N LYS A 44 -2.56 10.19 -0.58
CA LYS A 44 -3.36 9.65 0.53
C LYS A 44 -2.77 10.00 1.89
N ALA A 45 -1.44 9.93 2.04
CA ALA A 45 -0.76 10.31 3.28
C ALA A 45 -0.87 11.82 3.57
N VAL A 46 -0.81 12.67 2.54
CA VAL A 46 -1.01 14.12 2.68
C VAL A 46 -2.45 14.44 3.10
N LEU A 47 -3.45 13.75 2.54
CA LEU A 47 -4.85 13.92 2.96
C LEU A 47 -5.06 13.49 4.42
N GLN A 48 -4.42 12.41 4.86
CA GLN A 48 -4.48 12.02 6.27
C GLN A 48 -3.79 13.04 7.18
N MET A 49 -2.71 13.68 6.70
CA MET A 49 -2.07 14.78 7.44
C MET A 49 -3.03 15.98 7.59
N TYR A 50 -3.79 16.33 6.54
CA TYR A 50 -4.88 17.30 6.65
C TYR A 50 -5.93 16.86 7.67
N ASP A 51 -6.37 15.62 7.62
CA ASP A 51 -7.43 15.14 8.53
C ASP A 51 -7.02 15.26 10.01
N VAL A 52 -5.77 14.99 10.33
CA VAL A 52 -5.26 15.04 11.71
C VAL A 52 -4.91 16.46 12.17
N THR A 53 -4.35 17.29 11.28
CA THR A 53 -3.86 18.64 11.63
C THR A 53 -4.86 19.76 11.36
N LYS A 54 -5.78 19.52 10.43
CA LYS A 54 -6.70 20.52 9.84
C LYS A 54 -5.96 21.72 9.20
N ASP A 55 -4.69 21.54 8.86
CA ASP A 55 -3.93 22.57 8.13
C ASP A 55 -4.26 22.51 6.64
N GLU A 56 -4.95 23.54 6.17
CA GLU A 56 -5.46 23.68 4.79
C GLU A 56 -4.38 23.57 3.71
N LYS A 57 -3.10 23.77 4.06
CA LYS A 57 -2.02 23.63 3.09
C LYS A 57 -1.93 22.22 2.51
N TYR A 58 -2.21 21.19 3.32
CA TYR A 58 -2.17 19.78 2.90
C TYR A 58 -3.35 19.44 1.99
N LEU A 59 -4.57 19.87 2.33
CA LEU A 59 -5.73 19.71 1.45
C LEU A 59 -5.50 20.41 0.11
N LYS A 60 -5.06 21.68 0.15
CA LYS A 60 -4.79 22.45 -1.06
C LYS A 60 -3.72 21.78 -1.94
N PHE A 61 -2.67 21.25 -1.33
CA PHE A 61 -1.63 20.54 -2.07
C PHE A 61 -2.20 19.29 -2.74
N ALA A 62 -2.91 18.42 -1.99
CA ALA A 62 -3.48 17.19 -2.49
C ALA A 62 -4.52 17.44 -3.59
N ASP A 63 -5.41 18.42 -3.39
CA ASP A 63 -6.41 18.81 -4.37
C ASP A 63 -5.75 19.32 -5.66
N ASN A 64 -4.81 20.26 -5.58
CA ASN A 64 -4.11 20.78 -6.76
C ASN A 64 -3.36 19.67 -7.51
N PHE A 65 -2.75 18.73 -6.80
CA PHE A 65 -1.99 17.64 -7.39
C PHE A 65 -2.88 16.69 -8.22
N ILE A 66 -4.04 16.34 -7.69
CA ILE A 66 -5.00 15.45 -8.37
C ILE A 66 -5.79 16.23 -9.44
N ASP A 67 -6.21 17.45 -9.13
CA ASP A 67 -6.96 18.35 -10.02
C ASP A 67 -6.25 18.57 -11.36
N TYR A 68 -4.92 18.67 -11.32
CA TYR A 68 -4.07 18.83 -12.51
C TYR A 68 -4.27 17.73 -13.55
N ARG A 69 -4.60 16.49 -13.11
CA ARG A 69 -4.76 15.32 -13.99
C ARG A 69 -6.20 14.98 -14.34
N VAL A 70 -7.16 15.43 -13.54
CA VAL A 70 -8.56 15.05 -13.69
C VAL A 70 -9.31 16.16 -14.43
N HIS A 71 -9.85 15.83 -15.59
CA HIS A 71 -10.63 16.76 -16.44
C HIS A 71 -12.10 16.84 -16.01
N GLU A 72 -12.82 17.85 -16.46
CA GLU A 72 -14.23 18.08 -16.10
C GLU A 72 -15.18 16.97 -16.55
N ASP A 73 -14.79 16.19 -17.55
CA ASP A 73 -15.53 15.00 -17.99
C ASP A 73 -15.22 13.73 -17.18
N GLY A 74 -14.26 13.80 -16.25
CA GLY A 74 -13.81 12.68 -15.41
C GLY A 74 -12.67 11.87 -16.02
N THR A 75 -12.19 12.22 -17.22
CA THR A 75 -10.99 11.59 -17.78
C THR A 75 -9.75 11.97 -16.99
N ILE A 76 -8.76 11.09 -16.99
CA ILE A 76 -7.54 11.24 -16.17
C ILE A 76 -6.31 11.15 -17.08
N ASP A 77 -5.45 12.15 -17.05
CA ASP A 77 -4.21 12.18 -17.82
C ASP A 77 -3.28 11.03 -17.44
N GLY A 78 -2.88 10.26 -18.46
CA GLY A 78 -1.98 9.13 -18.29
C GLY A 78 -2.62 7.88 -17.67
N TYR A 79 -3.94 7.83 -17.55
CA TYR A 79 -4.70 6.66 -17.12
C TYR A 79 -5.38 5.97 -18.29
N ASN A 80 -5.11 4.68 -18.46
CA ASN A 80 -5.70 3.85 -19.51
C ASN A 80 -6.24 2.56 -18.91
N ILE A 81 -7.56 2.44 -18.80
CA ILE A 81 -8.23 1.23 -18.28
C ILE A 81 -7.89 -0.03 -19.09
N GLY A 82 -7.56 0.10 -20.39
CA GLY A 82 -7.17 -0.99 -21.25
C GLY A 82 -5.85 -1.68 -20.89
N GLU A 83 -4.99 -1.03 -20.07
CA GLU A 83 -3.79 -1.65 -19.52
C GLU A 83 -4.11 -2.74 -18.48
N LYS A 84 -5.31 -2.70 -17.91
CA LYS A 84 -5.77 -3.65 -16.89
C LYS A 84 -4.70 -3.90 -15.82
N ASN A 85 -4.14 -2.82 -15.32
CA ASN A 85 -3.11 -2.80 -14.30
C ASN A 85 -3.74 -2.39 -12.97
N ILE A 86 -3.87 -3.34 -12.02
CA ILE A 86 -4.54 -3.07 -10.74
C ILE A 86 -3.83 -1.97 -9.92
N ASP A 87 -2.52 -1.77 -10.11
CA ASP A 87 -1.78 -0.72 -9.41
C ASP A 87 -2.33 0.67 -9.72
N ASN A 88 -2.80 0.89 -10.97
CA ASN A 88 -3.32 2.18 -11.40
C ASN A 88 -4.64 2.56 -10.71
N VAL A 89 -5.34 1.60 -10.11
CA VAL A 89 -6.55 1.82 -9.30
C VAL A 89 -6.22 2.53 -7.98
N ASN A 90 -5.03 2.29 -7.42
CA ASN A 90 -4.66 2.78 -6.10
C ASN A 90 -4.80 4.30 -5.93
N ALA A 91 -4.38 5.09 -6.92
CA ALA A 91 -4.51 6.54 -6.86
C ALA A 91 -5.98 7.00 -6.85
N GLY A 92 -6.89 6.19 -7.38
CA GLY A 92 -8.34 6.44 -7.33
C GLY A 92 -8.91 6.53 -5.91
N LYS A 93 -8.24 5.96 -4.92
CA LYS A 93 -8.66 6.06 -3.51
C LYS A 93 -8.66 7.52 -3.00
N THR A 94 -7.81 8.36 -3.54
CA THR A 94 -7.74 9.78 -3.16
C THR A 94 -8.95 10.58 -3.66
N LEU A 95 -9.58 10.12 -4.74
CA LEU A 95 -10.72 10.80 -5.36
C LEU A 95 -11.95 10.79 -4.45
N PHE A 96 -12.18 9.73 -3.66
CA PHE A 96 -13.33 9.67 -2.73
C PHE A 96 -13.24 10.79 -1.69
N GLU A 97 -12.08 10.90 -1.04
CA GLU A 97 -11.87 11.89 0.01
C GLU A 97 -11.89 13.32 -0.54
N LEU A 98 -11.27 13.55 -1.70
CA LEU A 98 -11.32 14.83 -2.39
C LEU A 98 -12.75 15.19 -2.84
N TYR A 99 -13.53 14.23 -3.31
CA TYR A 99 -14.94 14.45 -3.65
C TYR A 99 -15.74 14.86 -2.42
N ASP A 100 -15.58 14.12 -1.30
CA ASP A 100 -16.28 14.42 -0.05
C ASP A 100 -15.91 15.81 0.51
N LEU A 101 -14.63 16.21 0.39
CA LEU A 101 -14.13 17.48 0.92
C LEU A 101 -14.41 18.70 0.03
N THR A 102 -14.39 18.51 -1.30
CA THR A 102 -14.46 19.64 -2.26
C THR A 102 -15.78 19.74 -3.02
N GLY A 103 -16.52 18.63 -3.13
CA GLY A 103 -17.75 18.56 -3.92
C GLY A 103 -17.52 18.66 -5.44
N LYS A 104 -16.29 18.50 -5.94
CA LYS A 104 -15.99 18.61 -7.38
C LYS A 104 -16.52 17.39 -8.14
N GLU A 105 -17.55 17.59 -8.96
CA GLU A 105 -18.20 16.52 -9.74
C GLU A 105 -17.25 15.76 -10.68
N LYS A 106 -16.17 16.37 -11.13
CA LYS A 106 -15.14 15.70 -11.92
C LYS A 106 -14.49 14.54 -11.18
N TYR A 107 -14.32 14.63 -9.85
CA TYR A 107 -13.81 13.53 -9.04
C TYR A 107 -14.80 12.36 -8.97
N ARG A 108 -16.11 12.67 -8.87
CA ARG A 108 -17.13 11.62 -8.91
C ARG A 108 -17.11 10.84 -10.24
N LYS A 109 -17.00 11.55 -11.37
CA LYS A 109 -16.88 10.94 -12.69
C LYS A 109 -15.57 10.13 -12.84
N ALA A 110 -14.47 10.65 -12.30
CA ALA A 110 -13.18 9.96 -12.31
C ALA A 110 -13.22 8.67 -11.46
N ILE A 111 -13.94 8.67 -10.33
CA ILE A 111 -14.20 7.45 -9.55
C ILE A 111 -14.90 6.40 -10.41
N ASP A 112 -15.94 6.78 -11.17
CA ASP A 112 -16.64 5.86 -12.07
C ASP A 112 -15.74 5.32 -13.18
N LEU A 113 -14.85 6.16 -13.72
CA LEU A 113 -13.86 5.73 -14.70
C LEU A 113 -12.91 4.68 -14.10
N VAL A 114 -12.39 4.92 -12.89
CA VAL A 114 -11.50 3.96 -12.21
C VAL A 114 -12.25 2.66 -11.89
N TYR A 115 -13.50 2.75 -11.45
CA TYR A 115 -14.33 1.57 -11.20
C TYR A 115 -14.56 0.75 -12.47
N SER A 116 -14.73 1.38 -13.63
CA SER A 116 -14.88 0.66 -14.90
C SER A 116 -13.67 -0.23 -15.23
N GLN A 117 -12.47 0.10 -14.75
CA GLN A 117 -11.32 -0.81 -14.83
C GLN A 117 -11.52 -2.06 -13.97
N ILE A 118 -12.07 -1.94 -12.75
CA ILE A 118 -12.39 -3.09 -11.88
C ILE A 118 -13.31 -4.08 -12.62
N GLU A 119 -14.31 -3.58 -13.33
CA GLU A 119 -15.27 -4.41 -14.07
C GLU A 119 -14.62 -5.22 -15.21
N ILE A 120 -13.59 -4.68 -15.86
CA ILE A 120 -12.91 -5.35 -16.98
C ILE A 120 -11.60 -6.06 -16.58
N MET A 121 -11.23 -6.05 -15.29
CA MET A 121 -10.03 -6.76 -14.83
C MET A 121 -10.13 -8.26 -15.13
N PRO A 122 -9.10 -8.86 -15.74
CA PRO A 122 -9.08 -10.30 -15.97
C PRO A 122 -9.07 -11.06 -14.64
N ARG A 123 -9.68 -12.25 -14.67
CA ARG A 123 -9.89 -13.09 -13.50
C ARG A 123 -9.12 -14.41 -13.59
N CYS A 124 -8.56 -14.83 -12.48
CA CYS A 124 -7.96 -16.14 -12.33
C CYS A 124 -9.01 -17.26 -12.46
N ASN A 125 -8.56 -18.43 -12.90
CA ASN A 125 -9.38 -19.63 -12.88
C ASN A 125 -9.27 -20.33 -11.52
N ASN A 126 -9.67 -19.64 -10.45
CA ASN A 126 -9.76 -20.15 -9.09
C ASN A 126 -11.19 -19.93 -8.55
N GLU A 127 -11.50 -20.49 -7.39
CA GLU A 127 -12.83 -20.42 -6.79
C GLU A 127 -13.27 -18.97 -6.53
N ALA A 128 -12.35 -18.11 -6.10
CA ALA A 128 -12.60 -16.71 -5.83
C ALA A 128 -12.64 -15.84 -7.08
N ARG A 129 -12.30 -16.37 -8.24
CA ARG A 129 -12.18 -15.55 -9.44
C ARG A 129 -11.31 -14.29 -9.22
N SER A 130 -10.21 -14.45 -8.47
CA SER A 130 -9.34 -13.34 -8.07
C SER A 130 -8.86 -12.54 -9.28
N PHE A 131 -8.67 -11.23 -9.11
CA PHE A 131 -8.09 -10.40 -10.15
C PHE A 131 -6.67 -10.85 -10.51
N TRP A 132 -6.33 -10.80 -11.80
CA TRP A 132 -4.92 -10.76 -12.14
C TRP A 132 -4.29 -9.47 -11.61
N HIS A 133 -3.04 -9.55 -11.19
CA HIS A 133 -2.35 -8.34 -10.78
C HIS A 133 -2.21 -7.32 -11.94
N LYS A 134 -1.91 -7.82 -13.14
CA LYS A 134 -1.87 -7.04 -14.40
C LYS A 134 -2.17 -7.95 -15.58
N ASP A 135 -2.60 -7.38 -16.70
CA ASP A 135 -2.82 -8.14 -17.94
C ASP A 135 -1.56 -8.90 -18.39
N ILE A 136 -0.38 -8.31 -18.16
CA ILE A 136 0.93 -8.94 -18.46
C ILE A 136 1.35 -10.03 -17.46
N TYR A 137 0.59 -10.26 -16.39
CA TYR A 137 0.81 -11.29 -15.38
C TYR A 137 -0.41 -12.23 -15.27
N PRO A 138 -0.69 -13.03 -16.32
CA PRO A 138 -1.89 -13.85 -16.36
C PRO A 138 -1.94 -14.85 -15.21
N ASN A 139 -3.10 -14.96 -14.57
CA ASN A 139 -3.37 -15.84 -13.44
C ASN A 139 -2.51 -15.62 -12.19
N GLN A 140 -1.93 -14.42 -12.03
CA GLN A 140 -1.11 -14.12 -10.85
C GLN A 140 -1.88 -13.22 -9.89
N VAL A 141 -1.93 -13.64 -8.61
CA VAL A 141 -2.43 -12.86 -7.48
C VAL A 141 -1.25 -12.45 -6.61
N TRP A 142 -1.07 -11.16 -6.40
CA TRP A 142 -0.01 -10.58 -5.60
C TRP A 142 -0.61 -9.88 -4.38
N LEU A 143 0.09 -9.91 -3.25
CA LEU A 143 -0.33 -9.20 -2.05
C LEU A 143 -0.47 -7.69 -2.30
N ASP A 144 0.42 -7.13 -3.12
CA ASP A 144 0.38 -5.74 -3.58
C ASP A 144 -0.96 -5.40 -4.24
N GLY A 145 -1.44 -6.27 -5.13
CA GLY A 145 -2.71 -6.10 -5.83
C GLY A 145 -3.93 -6.06 -4.90
N MET A 146 -3.85 -6.74 -3.76
CA MET A 146 -4.90 -6.68 -2.75
C MET A 146 -5.05 -5.26 -2.20
N TYR A 147 -3.93 -4.57 -1.90
CA TYR A 147 -3.99 -3.18 -1.46
C TYR A 147 -4.34 -2.21 -2.60
N MET A 148 -3.80 -2.45 -3.78
CA MET A 148 -4.02 -1.54 -4.91
C MET A 148 -5.49 -1.46 -5.32
N GLY A 149 -6.19 -2.60 -5.31
CA GLY A 149 -7.56 -2.69 -5.82
C GLY A 149 -8.67 -2.78 -4.77
N GLN A 150 -8.51 -3.63 -3.75
CA GLN A 150 -9.65 -4.02 -2.90
C GLN A 150 -10.22 -2.87 -2.05
N PRO A 151 -9.43 -2.00 -1.39
CA PRO A 151 -10.01 -0.88 -0.63
C PRO A 151 -10.76 0.12 -1.52
N PHE A 152 -10.28 0.39 -2.74
CA PHE A 152 -11.02 1.22 -3.71
C PHE A 152 -12.33 0.55 -4.11
N TYR A 153 -12.28 -0.75 -4.45
CA TYR A 153 -13.44 -1.52 -4.86
C TYR A 153 -14.50 -1.53 -3.76
N LEU A 154 -14.09 -1.81 -2.51
CA LEU A 154 -15.01 -1.81 -1.39
C LEU A 154 -15.63 -0.43 -1.13
N GLU A 155 -14.83 0.66 -1.15
CA GLU A 155 -15.35 2.00 -0.90
C GLU A 155 -16.34 2.43 -1.98
N TYR A 156 -16.12 2.05 -3.25
CA TYR A 156 -17.09 2.26 -4.32
C TYR A 156 -18.39 1.51 -4.06
N GLU A 157 -18.32 0.23 -3.71
CA GLU A 157 -19.47 -0.60 -3.40
C GLU A 157 -20.26 -0.05 -2.20
N THR A 158 -19.55 0.46 -1.20
CA THR A 158 -20.15 1.08 -0.02
C THR A 158 -20.93 2.35 -0.38
N LYS A 159 -20.28 3.25 -1.12
CA LYS A 159 -20.82 4.61 -1.37
C LYS A 159 -21.82 4.64 -2.53
N PHE A 160 -21.63 3.82 -3.57
CA PHE A 160 -22.31 4.03 -4.85
C PHE A 160 -22.99 2.81 -5.43
N ASN A 161 -22.79 1.59 -4.91
CA ASN A 161 -23.32 0.36 -5.50
C ASN A 161 -24.06 -0.57 -4.52
N ASN A 162 -24.51 -0.05 -3.38
CA ASN A 162 -25.28 -0.78 -2.38
C ASN A 162 -24.66 -2.12 -1.94
N ARG A 163 -23.32 -2.18 -1.86
CA ARG A 163 -22.56 -3.36 -1.41
C ARG A 163 -22.77 -4.60 -2.30
N LYS A 164 -23.16 -4.41 -3.56
CA LYS A 164 -23.53 -5.49 -4.49
C LYS A 164 -22.40 -6.53 -4.65
N ASN A 165 -21.16 -6.07 -4.74
CA ASN A 165 -20.01 -6.93 -5.01
C ASN A 165 -19.13 -7.20 -3.76
N TYR A 166 -19.63 -6.94 -2.56
CA TYR A 166 -18.95 -7.33 -1.31
C TYR A 166 -18.59 -8.83 -1.28
N PRO A 167 -19.46 -9.77 -1.70
CA PRO A 167 -19.10 -11.19 -1.74
C PRO A 167 -17.88 -11.49 -2.62
N ASP A 168 -17.72 -10.78 -3.75
CA ASP A 168 -16.55 -10.93 -4.63
C ASP A 168 -15.26 -10.45 -3.93
N ILE A 169 -15.33 -9.33 -3.23
CA ILE A 169 -14.21 -8.76 -2.47
C ILE A 169 -13.77 -9.73 -1.38
N PHE A 170 -14.70 -10.17 -0.54
CA PHE A 170 -14.40 -11.10 0.56
C PHE A 170 -13.91 -12.46 0.06
N ALA A 171 -14.42 -12.97 -1.06
CA ALA A 171 -13.92 -14.21 -1.65
C ALA A 171 -12.46 -14.10 -2.08
N GLN A 172 -12.03 -12.95 -2.62
CA GLN A 172 -10.64 -12.73 -3.00
C GLN A 172 -9.70 -12.66 -1.77
N PHE A 173 -10.12 -12.01 -0.68
CA PHE A 173 -9.37 -12.05 0.58
C PHE A 173 -9.30 -13.46 1.15
N LYS A 174 -10.41 -14.18 1.19
CA LYS A 174 -10.45 -15.57 1.65
C LYS A 174 -9.46 -16.45 0.88
N TYR A 175 -9.40 -16.31 -0.44
CA TYR A 175 -8.46 -17.06 -1.27
C TYR A 175 -6.99 -16.78 -0.86
N VAL A 176 -6.62 -15.53 -0.62
CA VAL A 176 -5.26 -15.17 -0.17
C VAL A 176 -4.97 -15.77 1.22
N ILE A 177 -5.91 -15.68 2.15
CA ILE A 177 -5.78 -16.24 3.50
C ILE A 177 -5.51 -17.75 3.46
N GLU A 178 -6.27 -18.47 2.65
CA GLU A 178 -6.21 -19.92 2.59
C GLU A 178 -5.02 -20.47 1.76
N ASN A 179 -4.55 -19.71 0.75
CA ASN A 179 -3.60 -20.24 -0.24
C ASN A 179 -2.22 -19.57 -0.22
N MET A 180 -2.06 -18.40 0.40
CA MET A 180 -0.78 -17.67 0.36
C MET A 180 -0.08 -17.56 1.72
N LYS A 181 -0.71 -18.01 2.81
CA LYS A 181 -0.11 -18.04 4.14
C LYS A 181 0.86 -19.21 4.29
N ASN A 182 2.06 -18.95 4.82
CA ASN A 182 2.99 -19.99 5.22
C ASN A 182 2.56 -20.56 6.58
N PRO A 183 2.13 -21.83 6.65
CA PRO A 183 1.60 -22.42 7.88
C PRO A 183 2.65 -22.60 9.00
N LEU A 184 3.95 -22.51 8.66
CA LEU A 184 5.02 -22.69 9.63
C LEU A 184 5.33 -21.43 10.43
N ASN A 185 5.09 -20.25 9.86
CA ASN A 185 5.47 -18.97 10.49
C ASN A 185 4.39 -17.89 10.46
N GLY A 186 3.26 -18.14 9.77
CA GLY A 186 2.15 -17.21 9.67
C GLY A 186 2.37 -16.03 8.72
N LEU A 187 3.53 -15.92 8.07
CA LEU A 187 3.79 -14.91 7.05
C LEU A 187 3.14 -15.29 5.73
N TYR A 188 2.98 -14.28 4.86
CA TYR A 188 2.41 -14.50 3.52
C TYR A 188 3.50 -14.42 2.44
N TYR A 189 3.44 -15.32 1.46
CA TYR A 189 4.28 -15.25 0.28
C TYR A 189 3.89 -14.07 -0.60
N HIS A 190 4.87 -13.48 -1.32
CA HIS A 190 4.66 -12.26 -2.12
C HIS A 190 3.55 -12.43 -3.16
N ALA A 191 3.50 -13.57 -3.86
CA ALA A 191 2.52 -13.85 -4.89
C ALA A 191 2.26 -15.34 -5.08
N ILE A 192 1.15 -15.66 -5.76
CA ILE A 192 0.81 -16.98 -6.27
C ILE A 192 0.49 -16.89 -7.77
N ASP A 193 1.02 -17.83 -8.57
CA ASP A 193 0.54 -18.09 -9.91
C ASP A 193 -0.44 -19.29 -9.87
N VAL A 194 -1.73 -18.99 -9.98
CA VAL A 194 -2.80 -20.00 -9.96
C VAL A 194 -2.61 -21.05 -11.07
N SER A 195 -2.02 -20.66 -12.19
CA SER A 195 -1.74 -21.55 -13.32
C SER A 195 -0.48 -22.42 -13.13
N ARG A 196 0.41 -22.07 -12.18
CA ARG A 196 1.69 -22.71 -11.88
C ARG A 196 2.68 -22.70 -13.06
N LYS A 197 2.49 -21.82 -14.03
CA LYS A 197 3.31 -21.75 -15.25
C LYS A 197 4.46 -20.75 -15.14
N ALA A 198 4.32 -19.72 -14.32
CA ALA A 198 5.37 -18.72 -14.13
C ALA A 198 6.68 -19.38 -13.69
N PHE A 199 7.80 -18.94 -14.22
CA PHE A 199 9.10 -19.56 -13.95
C PHE A 199 9.57 -19.37 -12.50
N TRP A 200 9.12 -18.33 -11.84
CA TRP A 200 9.48 -17.96 -10.48
C TRP A 200 8.70 -18.73 -9.40
N CYS A 201 7.57 -19.36 -9.76
CA CYS A 201 6.72 -20.02 -8.79
C CYS A 201 7.09 -21.50 -8.57
N ASP A 202 6.81 -22.00 -7.39
CA ASP A 202 6.80 -23.43 -7.10
C ASP A 202 5.75 -24.17 -7.95
N LYS A 203 6.12 -25.26 -8.56
CA LYS A 203 5.28 -25.97 -9.53
C LYS A 203 4.16 -26.80 -8.91
N VAL A 204 4.19 -27.01 -7.61
CA VAL A 204 3.15 -27.73 -6.87
C VAL A 204 2.14 -26.77 -6.26
N THR A 205 2.63 -25.73 -5.61
CA THR A 205 1.78 -24.77 -4.87
C THR A 205 1.43 -23.54 -5.70
N GLY A 206 2.25 -23.12 -6.63
CA GLY A 206 2.14 -21.85 -7.36
C GLY A 206 2.74 -20.66 -6.61
N LEU A 207 3.21 -20.84 -5.38
CA LEU A 207 3.70 -19.76 -4.52
C LEU A 207 5.07 -19.23 -4.96
N SER A 208 5.34 -17.96 -4.69
CA SER A 208 6.69 -17.39 -4.75
C SER A 208 7.57 -17.91 -3.62
N GLN A 209 8.88 -17.65 -3.70
CA GLN A 209 9.84 -18.28 -2.78
C GLN A 209 9.92 -17.61 -1.41
N HIS A 210 9.65 -16.30 -1.33
CA HIS A 210 9.93 -15.49 -0.14
C HIS A 210 8.75 -14.63 0.30
N CYS A 211 8.77 -14.28 1.59
CA CYS A 211 7.89 -13.29 2.21
C CYS A 211 8.60 -11.92 2.15
N TRP A 212 8.27 -11.12 1.15
CA TRP A 212 8.82 -9.78 0.99
C TRP A 212 8.10 -8.80 1.90
N LEU A 213 8.87 -8.00 2.66
CA LEU A 213 8.35 -7.12 3.70
C LEU A 213 7.28 -6.14 3.17
N ARG A 214 7.56 -5.43 2.08
CA ARG A 214 6.61 -4.44 1.54
C ARG A 214 5.33 -5.08 1.03
N ALA A 215 5.38 -6.27 0.42
CA ALA A 215 4.18 -6.99 0.00
C ALA A 215 3.33 -7.40 1.20
N SER A 216 3.95 -7.92 2.28
CA SER A 216 3.26 -8.22 3.54
C SER A 216 2.63 -6.96 4.14
N GLY A 217 3.33 -5.82 4.04
CA GLY A 217 2.81 -4.53 4.45
C GLY A 217 1.59 -4.09 3.65
N TRP A 218 1.67 -4.15 2.32
CA TRP A 218 0.51 -3.84 1.49
C TRP A 218 -0.70 -4.71 1.83
N TYR A 219 -0.48 -5.98 2.11
CA TYR A 219 -1.58 -6.87 2.50
C TYR A 219 -2.17 -6.49 3.86
N ALA A 220 -1.35 -6.12 4.85
CA ALA A 220 -1.82 -5.61 6.13
C ALA A 220 -2.69 -4.35 5.95
N MET A 221 -2.25 -3.41 5.10
CA MET A 221 -3.05 -2.23 4.75
C MET A 221 -4.34 -2.60 4.01
N ALA A 222 -4.30 -3.59 3.11
CA ALA A 222 -5.49 -4.04 2.39
C ALA A 222 -6.57 -4.56 3.35
N LEU A 223 -6.19 -5.42 4.31
CA LEU A 223 -7.09 -5.93 5.35
C LEU A 223 -7.70 -4.79 6.17
N LEU A 224 -6.82 -3.93 6.68
CA LEU A 224 -7.19 -2.88 7.62
C LEU A 224 -8.02 -1.76 6.97
N ASP A 225 -7.62 -1.30 5.78
CA ASP A 225 -8.34 -0.24 5.07
C ASP A 225 -9.70 -0.75 4.53
N THR A 226 -9.81 -2.04 4.22
CA THR A 226 -11.09 -2.67 3.90
C THR A 226 -12.00 -2.73 5.12
N LEU A 227 -11.49 -3.15 6.28
CA LEU A 227 -12.24 -3.15 7.55
C LEU A 227 -12.69 -1.75 8.00
N ASP A 228 -11.87 -0.72 7.74
CA ASP A 228 -12.18 0.66 8.08
C ASP A 228 -13.32 1.26 7.22
N LYS A 229 -13.51 0.74 6.00
CA LYS A 229 -14.45 1.26 5.01
C LYS A 229 -15.70 0.38 4.80
N VAL A 230 -15.71 -0.83 5.36
CA VAL A 230 -16.85 -1.74 5.21
C VAL A 230 -18.09 -1.19 5.92
N ASP A 231 -19.21 -1.15 5.21
CA ASP A 231 -20.52 -0.94 5.85
C ASP A 231 -21.11 -2.30 6.24
N ASN A 232 -21.08 -2.59 7.54
CA ASN A 232 -21.67 -3.77 8.15
C ASN A 232 -22.67 -3.40 9.27
N SER A 233 -23.30 -2.25 9.13
CA SER A 233 -24.28 -1.73 10.11
C SER A 233 -25.50 -2.64 10.31
N ASP A 234 -25.81 -3.47 9.31
CA ASP A 234 -26.88 -4.47 9.35
C ASP A 234 -26.40 -5.89 9.77
N HIS A 235 -25.16 -6.05 10.17
CA HIS A 235 -24.54 -7.32 10.61
C HIS A 235 -24.56 -8.44 9.57
N LYS A 236 -24.77 -8.10 8.31
CA LYS A 236 -24.84 -9.10 7.23
C LYS A 236 -23.52 -9.77 6.92
N TYR A 237 -22.41 -9.09 7.17
CA TYR A 237 -21.05 -9.52 6.83
C TYR A 237 -20.17 -9.74 8.07
N ASP A 238 -20.78 -10.08 9.22
CA ASP A 238 -20.04 -10.31 10.48
C ASP A 238 -18.95 -11.39 10.34
N ALA A 239 -19.28 -12.48 9.64
CA ALA A 239 -18.33 -13.57 9.44
C ALA A 239 -17.15 -13.17 8.55
N GLU A 240 -17.41 -12.42 7.49
CA GLU A 240 -16.38 -11.94 6.57
C GLU A 240 -15.51 -10.86 7.24
N CYS A 241 -16.11 -9.93 7.96
CA CYS A 241 -15.36 -8.94 8.75
C CYS A 241 -14.48 -9.62 9.79
N LYS A 242 -15.01 -10.62 10.50
CA LYS A 242 -14.22 -11.40 11.47
C LYS A 242 -13.08 -12.16 10.81
N MET A 243 -13.29 -12.71 9.63
CA MET A 243 -12.23 -13.38 8.86
C MET A 243 -11.09 -12.41 8.51
N LEU A 244 -11.40 -11.18 8.09
CA LEU A 244 -10.38 -10.16 7.79
C LEU A 244 -9.65 -9.71 9.06
N GLU A 245 -10.40 -9.48 10.15
CA GLU A 245 -9.84 -9.14 11.45
C GLU A 245 -8.87 -10.22 11.95
N ASP A 246 -9.29 -11.48 11.95
CA ASP A 246 -8.45 -12.59 12.38
C ASP A 246 -7.18 -12.69 11.52
N ALA A 247 -7.30 -12.56 10.20
CA ALA A 247 -6.15 -12.57 9.31
C ALA A 247 -5.20 -11.40 9.57
N PHE A 248 -5.72 -10.21 9.88
CA PHE A 248 -4.92 -9.05 10.23
C PHE A 248 -4.18 -9.24 11.55
N VAL A 249 -4.87 -9.69 12.60
CA VAL A 249 -4.27 -9.93 13.92
C VAL A 249 -3.19 -11.00 13.84
N GLU A 250 -3.48 -12.14 13.20
CA GLU A 250 -2.49 -13.22 13.00
C GLU A 250 -1.26 -12.76 12.22
N LEU A 251 -1.45 -11.90 11.20
CA LEU A 251 -0.34 -11.33 10.44
C LEU A 251 0.51 -10.44 11.33
N MET A 252 -0.09 -9.55 12.14
CA MET A 252 0.65 -8.66 13.05
C MET A 252 1.42 -9.47 14.09
N ASP A 253 0.80 -10.46 14.71
CA ASP A 253 1.45 -11.37 15.68
C ASP A 253 2.64 -12.10 15.05
N SER A 254 2.51 -12.51 13.78
CA SER A 254 3.57 -13.19 13.05
C SER A 254 4.71 -12.24 12.70
N MET A 255 4.40 -11.02 12.25
CA MET A 255 5.39 -10.01 11.91
C MET A 255 6.20 -9.57 13.13
N LEU A 256 5.57 -9.41 14.30
CA LEU A 256 6.27 -8.99 15.52
C LEU A 256 7.35 -9.98 15.97
N LYS A 257 7.25 -11.27 15.63
CA LYS A 257 8.31 -12.26 15.90
C LYS A 257 9.61 -11.99 15.15
N TYR A 258 9.55 -11.17 14.09
CA TYR A 258 10.67 -10.83 13.22
C TYR A 258 11.07 -9.36 13.33
N GLN A 259 10.49 -8.61 14.26
CA GLN A 259 10.89 -7.24 14.51
C GLN A 259 12.31 -7.22 15.10
N ASP A 260 13.21 -6.50 14.44
CA ASP A 260 14.58 -6.28 14.92
C ASP A 260 14.62 -5.43 16.21
N GLU A 261 15.71 -5.49 16.94
CA GLU A 261 15.90 -4.67 18.14
C GLU A 261 15.85 -3.16 17.90
N SER A 262 16.10 -2.72 16.65
CA SER A 262 15.89 -1.33 16.21
C SER A 262 14.41 -0.95 16.07
N GLY A 263 13.49 -1.91 16.11
CA GLY A 263 12.06 -1.74 15.81
C GLY A 263 11.71 -1.90 14.33
N MET A 264 12.66 -1.97 13.43
CA MET A 264 12.42 -2.16 12.00
C MET A 264 12.35 -3.66 11.62
N TRP A 265 12.04 -3.92 10.35
CA TRP A 265 12.04 -5.27 9.78
C TRP A 265 12.98 -5.35 8.58
N TYR A 266 13.48 -6.54 8.33
CA TYR A 266 14.35 -6.85 7.20
C TYR A 266 13.58 -6.97 5.89
N GLN A 267 14.21 -6.64 4.76
CA GLN A 267 13.67 -6.71 3.38
C GLN A 267 13.01 -8.05 3.07
N VAL A 268 13.66 -9.18 3.39
CA VAL A 268 13.06 -10.51 3.42
C VAL A 268 12.87 -10.90 4.88
N VAL A 269 11.61 -10.92 5.32
CA VAL A 269 11.21 -10.85 6.74
C VAL A 269 11.87 -11.93 7.60
N ASN A 270 11.75 -13.18 7.18
CA ASN A 270 12.19 -14.34 7.96
C ASN A 270 13.66 -14.71 7.80
N TYR A 271 14.44 -13.84 7.14
CA TYR A 271 15.88 -13.99 6.93
C TYR A 271 16.70 -12.86 7.58
N GLY A 272 16.24 -12.37 8.74
CA GLY A 272 16.97 -11.39 9.53
C GLY A 272 18.40 -11.88 9.82
N GLY A 273 19.38 -10.99 9.65
CA GLY A 273 20.81 -11.30 9.86
C GLY A 273 21.51 -12.07 8.73
N MET A 274 20.79 -12.51 7.69
CA MET A 274 21.45 -13.07 6.50
C MET A 274 22.23 -12.02 5.74
N GLU A 275 23.30 -12.46 5.10
CA GLU A 275 24.19 -11.58 4.29
C GLU A 275 23.38 -10.76 3.29
N LYS A 276 23.67 -9.45 3.21
CA LYS A 276 23.02 -8.43 2.36
C LYS A 276 21.57 -8.11 2.70
N ASN A 277 20.91 -8.84 3.62
CA ASN A 277 19.58 -8.44 4.06
C ASN A 277 19.68 -7.18 4.92
N TYR A 278 18.80 -6.24 4.71
CA TYR A 278 18.86 -4.94 5.39
C TYR A 278 17.50 -4.57 5.99
N LEU A 279 17.55 -3.71 7.02
CA LEU A 279 16.37 -3.12 7.63
C LEU A 279 15.75 -2.14 6.63
N GLU A 280 14.54 -2.41 6.20
CA GLU A 280 13.92 -1.74 5.05
C GLU A 280 12.84 -0.75 5.50
N THR A 281 12.95 0.49 5.03
CA THR A 281 12.11 1.60 5.50
C THR A 281 10.65 1.48 5.09
N SER A 282 10.36 1.12 3.82
CA SER A 282 8.97 1.19 3.32
C SER A 282 8.06 0.19 4.03
N GLY A 283 8.47 -1.06 4.11
CA GLY A 283 7.68 -2.07 4.78
C GLY A 283 7.63 -1.86 6.30
N SER A 284 8.72 -1.40 6.93
CA SER A 284 8.72 -1.03 8.35
C SER A 284 7.75 0.11 8.64
N SER A 285 7.68 1.11 7.78
CA SER A 285 6.72 2.20 7.87
C SER A 285 5.27 1.72 7.74
N ILE A 286 5.01 0.82 6.78
CA ILE A 286 3.68 0.23 6.60
C ILE A 286 3.27 -0.58 7.82
N MET A 287 4.18 -1.37 8.40
CA MET A 287 3.89 -2.13 9.62
C MET A 287 3.58 -1.21 10.80
N ALA A 288 4.34 -0.13 10.98
CA ALA A 288 4.06 0.86 12.01
C ALA A 288 2.68 1.51 11.83
N TYR A 289 2.33 1.91 10.59
CA TYR A 289 0.99 2.41 10.27
C TYR A 289 -0.10 1.39 10.59
N ALA A 290 0.05 0.16 10.12
CA ALA A 290 -0.95 -0.89 10.30
C ALA A 290 -1.18 -1.20 11.79
N ILE A 291 -0.12 -1.24 12.59
CA ILE A 291 -0.23 -1.45 14.03
C ILE A 291 -0.96 -0.28 14.70
N LEU A 292 -0.55 0.97 14.44
CA LEU A 292 -1.18 2.15 15.06
C LEU A 292 -2.65 2.28 14.69
N LYS A 293 -2.98 2.12 13.40
CA LYS A 293 -4.36 2.14 12.92
C LYS A 293 -5.16 0.97 13.50
N GLY A 294 -4.57 -0.22 13.57
CA GLY A 294 -5.20 -1.40 14.17
C GLY A 294 -5.54 -1.21 15.65
N VAL A 295 -4.65 -0.57 16.40
CA VAL A 295 -4.93 -0.16 17.82
C VAL A 295 -6.04 0.89 17.85
N ARG A 296 -5.98 1.91 17.00
CA ARG A 296 -7.01 2.97 16.96
C ARG A 296 -8.41 2.44 16.66
N LEU A 297 -8.51 1.44 15.78
CA LEU A 297 -9.78 0.80 15.40
C LEU A 297 -10.22 -0.31 16.37
N GLY A 298 -9.37 -0.66 17.35
CA GLY A 298 -9.69 -1.66 18.37
C GLY A 298 -9.45 -3.11 17.97
N TYR A 299 -8.77 -3.36 16.84
CA TYR A 299 -8.40 -4.71 16.39
C TYR A 299 -7.15 -5.25 17.08
N LEU A 300 -6.26 -4.35 17.53
CA LEU A 300 -5.06 -4.70 18.28
C LEU A 300 -5.13 -4.09 19.69
N PRO A 301 -4.57 -4.78 20.70
CA PRO A 301 -4.48 -4.25 22.06
C PRO A 301 -3.51 -3.05 22.13
N GLU A 302 -3.76 -2.16 23.10
CA GLU A 302 -3.05 -0.88 23.26
C GLU A 302 -1.52 -1.02 23.35
N ASN A 303 -1.02 -2.07 23.96
CA ASN A 303 0.41 -2.32 24.10
C ASN A 303 1.14 -2.57 22.77
N TYR A 304 0.42 -2.86 21.68
CA TYR A 304 1.04 -2.98 20.35
C TYR A 304 1.59 -1.65 19.84
N ARG A 305 1.08 -0.53 20.33
CA ARG A 305 1.57 0.79 19.97
C ARG A 305 3.07 0.96 20.19
N GLU A 306 3.62 0.38 21.26
CA GLU A 306 5.06 0.47 21.57
C GLU A 306 5.93 -0.10 20.45
N TYR A 307 5.50 -1.17 19.78
CA TYR A 307 6.23 -1.75 18.65
C TYR A 307 6.26 -0.81 17.45
N ALA A 308 5.15 -0.13 17.17
CA ALA A 308 5.06 0.83 16.08
C ALA A 308 5.86 2.11 16.35
N GLU A 309 5.79 2.65 17.57
CA GLU A 309 6.59 3.81 17.99
C GLU A 309 8.09 3.48 17.90
N LYS A 310 8.48 2.28 18.32
CA LYS A 310 9.86 1.79 18.19
C LYS A 310 10.30 1.72 16.74
N ALA A 311 9.41 1.27 15.81
CA ALA A 311 9.71 1.23 14.39
C ALA A 311 9.91 2.63 13.79
N ILE A 312 9.05 3.59 14.11
CA ILE A 312 9.19 4.99 13.66
C ILE A 312 10.50 5.57 14.16
N ASN A 313 10.83 5.37 15.44
CA ASN A 313 12.10 5.84 16.00
C ASN A 313 13.30 5.19 15.28
N GLY A 314 13.28 3.87 15.09
CA GLY A 314 14.35 3.16 14.40
C GLY A 314 14.55 3.62 12.96
N ILE A 315 13.47 3.96 12.24
CA ILE A 315 13.54 4.56 10.90
C ILE A 315 14.18 5.95 10.98
N CYS A 316 13.77 6.79 11.92
CA CYS A 316 14.34 8.12 12.10
C CYS A 316 15.83 8.04 12.44
N ASP A 317 16.21 7.21 13.40
CA ASP A 317 17.58 7.10 13.88
C ASP A 317 18.53 6.57 12.79
N LYS A 318 18.03 5.68 11.92
CA LYS A 318 18.86 5.01 10.92
C LYS A 318 18.89 5.71 9.57
N TYR A 319 17.76 6.29 9.16
CA TYR A 319 17.53 6.67 7.76
C TYR A 319 16.99 8.07 7.53
N LEU A 320 16.53 8.81 8.56
CA LEU A 320 16.20 10.22 8.41
C LEU A 320 17.49 11.05 8.52
N ASN A 321 18.08 11.36 7.40
CA ASN A 321 19.36 12.05 7.31
C ASN A 321 19.19 13.56 7.22
N ILE A 322 20.12 14.29 7.82
CA ILE A 322 20.24 15.74 7.66
C ILE A 322 21.67 16.01 7.22
N LYS A 323 21.82 16.50 6.00
CA LYS A 323 23.12 16.82 5.43
C LYS A 323 23.07 18.20 4.76
N ASP A 324 23.97 19.09 5.15
CA ASP A 324 24.09 20.45 4.60
C ASP A 324 22.78 21.27 4.64
N GLY A 325 21.89 20.95 5.60
CA GLY A 325 20.58 21.58 5.78
C GLY A 325 19.45 20.95 4.96
N GLU A 326 19.73 19.98 4.11
CA GLU A 326 18.75 19.19 3.38
C GLU A 326 18.44 17.90 4.14
N MET A 327 17.17 17.47 4.08
CA MET A 327 16.70 16.23 4.70
C MET A 327 16.37 15.18 3.64
N SER A 328 16.66 13.91 3.96
CA SER A 328 16.25 12.77 3.15
C SER A 328 15.89 11.56 3.99
N LEU A 329 15.00 10.72 3.50
CA LEU A 329 14.60 9.45 4.11
C LEU A 329 15.13 8.28 3.26
N GLY A 330 16.15 7.61 3.76
CA GLY A 330 16.81 6.50 3.08
C GLY A 330 16.27 5.10 3.40
N GLY A 331 17.01 4.08 2.99
CA GLY A 331 16.71 2.67 3.31
C GLY A 331 15.48 2.09 2.59
N ILE A 332 15.04 2.69 1.49
CA ILE A 332 13.85 2.32 0.75
C ILE A 332 14.23 1.42 -0.43
N CYS A 333 13.68 0.20 -0.51
CA CYS A 333 13.74 -0.61 -1.70
C CYS A 333 13.00 0.08 -2.85
N LEU A 334 13.71 0.38 -3.95
CA LEU A 334 13.11 1.10 -5.08
C LEU A 334 11.89 0.33 -5.64
N VAL A 335 12.10 -0.92 -6.04
CA VAL A 335 11.03 -1.78 -6.55
C VAL A 335 11.42 -3.24 -6.37
N ALA A 336 10.46 -4.11 -6.06
CA ALA A 336 10.62 -5.54 -6.23
C ALA A 336 9.35 -6.13 -6.85
N GLY A 337 9.50 -7.24 -7.53
CA GLY A 337 8.40 -7.89 -8.21
C GLY A 337 8.83 -9.25 -8.76
N LEU A 338 7.93 -9.87 -9.54
CA LEU A 338 8.12 -11.22 -10.05
C LEU A 338 7.88 -11.26 -11.56
N GLY A 339 8.73 -11.95 -12.30
CA GLY A 339 8.62 -12.05 -13.76
C GLY A 339 8.73 -10.70 -14.49
N GLY A 340 7.90 -10.50 -15.52
CA GLY A 340 7.89 -9.28 -16.32
C GLY A 340 9.11 -9.13 -17.23
N LYS A 341 9.30 -7.94 -17.79
CA LYS A 341 10.40 -7.65 -18.74
C LYS A 341 11.80 -7.90 -18.17
N GLY A 342 11.96 -7.79 -16.83
CA GLY A 342 13.24 -8.04 -16.14
C GLY A 342 13.49 -9.50 -15.80
N ASN A 343 12.60 -10.43 -16.15
CA ASN A 343 12.69 -11.86 -15.78
C ASN A 343 13.02 -12.05 -14.28
N ARG A 344 12.36 -11.31 -13.42
CA ARG A 344 12.63 -11.25 -11.97
C ARG A 344 12.32 -12.59 -11.30
N PRO A 345 13.33 -13.30 -10.77
CA PRO A 345 13.16 -14.69 -10.32
C PRO A 345 12.51 -14.82 -8.94
N GLY A 346 12.44 -13.74 -8.15
CA GLY A 346 11.94 -13.77 -6.77
C GLY A 346 12.80 -14.58 -5.81
N THR A 347 14.08 -14.82 -6.14
CA THR A 347 15.06 -15.46 -5.27
C THR A 347 15.54 -14.46 -4.20
N TYR A 348 16.18 -14.97 -3.14
CA TYR A 348 16.78 -14.12 -2.12
C TYR A 348 17.79 -13.12 -2.73
N ASP A 349 18.72 -13.60 -3.57
CA ASP A 349 19.70 -12.74 -4.23
C ASP A 349 19.07 -11.65 -5.10
N TYR A 350 17.93 -11.95 -5.73
CA TYR A 350 17.18 -10.96 -6.48
C TYR A 350 16.67 -9.84 -5.57
N TYR A 351 16.01 -10.16 -4.43
CA TYR A 351 15.55 -9.13 -3.50
C TYR A 351 16.70 -8.28 -2.94
N MET A 352 17.87 -8.88 -2.76
CA MET A 352 19.08 -8.18 -2.28
C MET A 352 19.76 -7.35 -3.37
N SER A 353 19.46 -7.58 -4.65
CA SER A 353 20.02 -6.84 -5.78
C SER A 353 19.22 -5.59 -6.16
N GLU A 354 18.01 -5.44 -5.65
CA GLU A 354 17.19 -4.26 -5.95
C GLU A 354 17.81 -2.99 -5.35
N PRO A 355 17.77 -1.87 -6.09
CA PRO A 355 18.34 -0.61 -5.60
C PRO A 355 17.71 -0.12 -4.32
N ILE A 356 18.53 0.34 -3.40
CA ILE A 356 18.10 1.08 -2.21
C ILE A 356 18.20 2.57 -2.54
N VAL A 357 17.13 3.32 -2.25
CA VAL A 357 17.03 4.74 -2.61
C VAL A 357 16.57 5.58 -1.42
N GLU A 358 16.63 6.89 -1.62
CA GLU A 358 16.09 7.90 -0.69
C GLU A 358 14.86 8.55 -1.30
N ASP A 359 13.96 9.05 -0.43
CA ASP A 359 12.80 9.88 -0.75
C ASP A 359 11.76 9.28 -1.69
N ASP A 360 11.77 7.97 -1.94
CA ASP A 360 10.73 7.35 -2.75
C ASP A 360 9.41 7.24 -1.98
N ALA A 361 8.30 7.60 -2.62
CA ALA A 361 6.97 7.61 -1.98
C ALA A 361 6.53 6.27 -1.41
N LYS A 362 7.08 5.14 -1.90
CA LYS A 362 6.80 3.82 -1.33
C LYS A 362 7.28 3.66 0.11
N GLY A 363 8.25 4.50 0.53
CA GLY A 363 8.68 4.63 1.92
C GLY A 363 8.11 5.88 2.60
N VAL A 364 8.21 7.04 1.93
CA VAL A 364 7.80 8.35 2.50
C VAL A 364 6.31 8.40 2.79
N GLY A 365 5.46 7.94 1.87
CA GLY A 365 4.00 7.95 2.08
C GLY A 365 3.58 7.11 3.29
N PRO A 366 3.96 5.83 3.39
CA PRO A 366 3.68 5.03 4.59
C PRO A 366 4.31 5.58 5.86
N PHE A 367 5.50 6.18 5.81
CA PHE A 367 6.12 6.82 6.96
C PHE A 367 5.26 8.00 7.45
N LEU A 368 4.76 8.83 6.55
CA LEU A 368 3.83 9.90 6.88
C LEU A 368 2.51 9.36 7.42
N LEU A 369 1.96 8.29 6.84
CA LEU A 369 0.75 7.63 7.37
C LEU A 369 0.95 7.14 8.81
N ALA A 370 2.07 6.49 9.11
CA ALA A 370 2.40 6.04 10.46
C ALA A 370 2.55 7.21 11.44
N TYR A 371 3.22 8.28 11.00
CA TYR A 371 3.38 9.48 11.80
C TYR A 371 2.04 10.16 12.09
N THR A 372 1.13 10.24 11.13
CA THR A 372 -0.20 10.84 11.33
C THR A 372 -1.08 10.04 12.28
N GLU A 373 -1.01 8.70 12.25
CA GLU A 373 -1.69 7.86 13.26
C GLU A 373 -1.13 8.12 14.68
N MET A 374 0.18 8.30 14.80
CA MET A 374 0.80 8.66 16.08
C MET A 374 0.35 10.04 16.58
N LEU A 375 0.23 11.03 15.67
CA LEU A 375 -0.31 12.36 16.00
C LEU A 375 -1.79 12.29 16.43
N ALA A 376 -2.61 11.57 15.69
CA ALA A 376 -4.03 11.39 16.00
C ALA A 376 -4.23 10.80 17.41
N TYR A 377 -3.35 9.92 17.81
CA TYR A 377 -3.37 9.33 19.15
C TYR A 377 -3.00 10.36 20.25
N LYS A 378 -2.01 11.20 20.02
CA LYS A 378 -1.58 12.24 20.98
C LYS A 378 -2.62 13.35 21.19
N ASN A 379 -3.53 13.53 20.21
CA ASN A 379 -4.57 14.56 20.23
C ASN A 379 -5.90 14.07 20.85
N ARG A 380 -6.00 12.81 21.27
CA ARG A 380 -7.11 12.24 22.02
C ARG A 380 -6.94 12.43 23.51
#